data_57f36b5e940a00cd7bccf2a63585a6bf
#
_entry.id   57f36b5e940a00cd7bccf2a63585a6bf
#
_cell.length_a   1.000
_cell.length_b   1.000
_cell.length_c   1.000
_cell.angle_alpha   90.00
_cell.angle_beta   90.00
_cell.angle_gamma   90.00
#
_symmetry.space_group_name_H-M   'P 1'
#
loop_
_entity.id
_entity.type
_entity.pdbx_description
1 polymer ?
#
loop_
_entity_poly.entity_id
_entity_poly.type
_entity_poly.pdbx_seq_one_letter_code
_entity_poly.pdbx_strand_id
1 'polypeptide(L)'
;MENILSIAPMVDKTDRHFRNFVRMITNKPMLYTEMITAKAILNGNVDYILGFNEIEHPITLQIAATTPEDAYEAVLKAERFNYDEININVGCPSDKVSGNMMGAYLMAFPEVVAEMVTQMKRATNKPITV
;
A
#
# COMPACT_ATOMS: atom_id res chain seq x y z
N MET A 1 -17.34 8.10 3.26
CA MET A 1 -16.68 6.96 2.59
C MET A 1 -17.68 6.32 1.64
N GLU A 2 -17.60 6.68 0.37
CA GLU A 2 -18.56 6.21 -0.64
C GLU A 2 -17.90 5.52 -1.84
N ASN A 3 -16.71 4.97 -1.66
CA ASN A 3 -16.09 4.17 -2.73
C ASN A 3 -16.54 2.73 -2.62
N ILE A 4 -17.65 2.43 -3.29
CA ILE A 4 -18.21 1.07 -3.37
C ILE A 4 -17.36 0.18 -4.31
N LEU A 5 -16.54 0.78 -5.17
CA LEU A 5 -15.70 0.09 -6.15
C LEU A 5 -14.23 0.45 -5.96
N SER A 6 -13.40 -0.57 -5.92
CA SER A 6 -11.94 -0.44 -5.91
C SER A 6 -11.32 -1.35 -6.96
N ILE A 7 -10.18 -0.93 -7.51
CA ILE A 7 -9.35 -1.80 -8.35
C ILE A 7 -8.25 -2.37 -7.48
N ALA A 8 -8.27 -3.70 -7.30
CA ALA A 8 -7.36 -4.41 -6.43
C ALA A 8 -5.88 -4.19 -6.83
N PRO A 9 -4.96 -4.14 -5.85
CA PRO A 9 -3.53 -4.07 -6.11
C PRO A 9 -3.04 -5.36 -6.78
N MET A 10 -2.33 -5.23 -7.88
CA MET A 10 -1.80 -6.37 -8.65
C MET A 10 -0.40 -6.05 -9.15
N VAL A 11 0.60 -6.80 -8.67
CA VAL A 11 1.99 -6.66 -9.12
C VAL A 11 2.10 -6.87 -10.63
N ASP A 12 2.88 -6.03 -11.29
CA ASP A 12 3.07 -5.97 -12.75
C ASP A 12 1.78 -5.62 -13.55
N LYS A 13 0.73 -5.14 -12.88
CA LYS A 13 -0.55 -4.77 -13.51
C LYS A 13 -1.02 -3.37 -13.13
N THR A 14 -1.14 -3.06 -11.83
CA THR A 14 -1.66 -1.77 -11.38
C THR A 14 -0.55 -0.73 -11.19
N ASP A 15 0.35 -0.65 -12.17
CA ASP A 15 1.38 0.36 -12.24
C ASP A 15 0.81 1.76 -12.57
N ARG A 16 1.67 2.78 -12.59
CA ARG A 16 1.23 4.15 -12.88
C ARG A 16 0.63 4.30 -14.29
N HIS A 17 1.08 3.52 -15.27
CA HIS A 17 0.56 3.59 -16.63
C HIS A 17 -0.87 3.06 -16.69
N PHE A 18 -1.12 1.91 -16.07
CA PHE A 18 -2.45 1.34 -15.93
C PHE A 18 -3.39 2.31 -15.19
N ARG A 19 -2.95 2.86 -14.05
CA ARG A 19 -3.78 3.76 -13.25
C ARG A 19 -4.14 5.04 -14.01
N ASN A 20 -3.18 5.65 -14.72
CA ASN A 20 -3.47 6.78 -15.60
C ASN A 20 -4.46 6.41 -16.71
N PHE A 21 -4.28 5.25 -17.34
CA PHE A 21 -5.21 4.76 -18.38
C PHE A 21 -6.63 4.60 -17.84
N VAL A 22 -6.79 4.00 -16.65
CA VAL A 22 -8.10 3.88 -16.00
C VAL A 22 -8.75 5.24 -15.76
N ARG A 23 -7.97 6.25 -15.35
CA ARG A 23 -8.49 7.61 -15.13
C ARG A 23 -8.95 8.31 -16.40
N MET A 24 -8.47 7.91 -17.56
CA MET A 24 -9.00 8.38 -18.85
C MET A 24 -10.42 7.83 -19.11
N ILE A 25 -10.79 6.72 -18.46
CA ILE A 25 -12.11 6.08 -18.63
C ILE A 25 -13.06 6.48 -17.50
N THR A 26 -12.57 6.52 -16.25
CA THR A 26 -13.40 6.78 -15.06
C THR A 26 -12.58 7.35 -13.90
N ASN A 27 -13.19 8.25 -13.15
CA ASN A 27 -12.62 8.81 -11.91
C ASN A 27 -13.26 8.26 -10.62
N LYS A 28 -14.15 7.27 -10.73
CA LYS A 28 -14.95 6.82 -9.59
C LYS A 28 -14.28 5.76 -8.68
N PRO A 29 -13.60 4.71 -9.21
CA PRO A 29 -13.05 3.68 -8.34
C PRO A 29 -11.86 4.19 -7.55
N MET A 30 -11.68 3.69 -6.31
CA MET A 30 -10.41 3.78 -5.60
C MET A 30 -9.37 2.96 -6.35
N LEU A 31 -8.26 3.56 -6.72
CA LEU A 31 -7.13 2.85 -7.31
C LEU A 31 -6.15 2.43 -6.21
N TYR A 32 -5.47 1.32 -6.43
CA TYR A 32 -4.37 0.86 -5.59
C TYR A 32 -3.07 0.89 -6.37
N THR A 33 -1.98 1.22 -5.70
CA THR A 33 -0.65 0.94 -6.23
C THR A 33 -0.46 -0.58 -6.37
N GLU A 34 0.60 -1.00 -7.01
CA GLU A 34 1.11 -2.35 -6.80
C GLU A 34 1.50 -2.52 -5.32
N MET A 35 1.64 -3.76 -4.86
CA MET A 35 2.19 -4.03 -3.53
C MET A 35 3.67 -3.61 -3.47
N ILE A 36 4.00 -2.68 -2.60
CA ILE A 36 5.36 -2.16 -2.41
C ILE A 36 5.88 -2.62 -1.05
N THR A 37 7.05 -3.26 -1.02
CA THR A 37 7.63 -3.69 0.26
C THR A 37 8.15 -2.48 1.06
N ALA A 38 7.97 -2.52 2.38
CA ALA A 38 8.53 -1.51 3.27
C ALA A 38 10.05 -1.35 3.06
N LYS A 39 10.78 -2.45 2.87
CA LYS A 39 12.21 -2.42 2.58
C LYS A 39 12.56 -1.66 1.30
N ALA A 40 11.74 -1.76 0.26
CA ALA A 40 11.94 -0.99 -0.96
C ALA A 40 11.76 0.52 -0.71
N ILE A 41 10.76 0.89 0.09
CA ILE A 41 10.54 2.29 0.50
C ILE A 41 11.71 2.79 1.36
N LEU A 42 12.20 1.97 2.30
CA LEU A 42 13.24 2.37 3.24
C LEU A 42 14.61 2.54 2.58
N ASN A 43 14.94 1.71 1.60
CA ASN A 43 16.28 1.62 1.02
C ASN A 43 16.38 2.09 -0.44
N GLY A 44 15.26 2.31 -1.11
CA GLY A 44 15.21 2.67 -2.52
C GLY A 44 15.06 4.17 -2.79
N ASN A 45 14.94 4.50 -4.06
CA ASN A 45 14.59 5.86 -4.48
C ASN A 45 13.07 6.08 -4.28
N VAL A 46 12.74 6.71 -3.18
CA VAL A 46 11.35 6.92 -2.72
C VAL A 46 10.52 7.70 -3.74
N ASP A 47 11.10 8.72 -4.38
CA ASP A 47 10.40 9.53 -5.38
C ASP A 47 10.01 8.70 -6.61
N TYR A 48 10.88 7.80 -7.03
CA TYR A 48 10.58 6.88 -8.12
C TYR A 48 9.53 5.82 -7.73
N ILE A 49 9.67 5.26 -6.52
CA ILE A 49 8.83 4.14 -6.03
C ILE A 49 7.42 4.62 -5.70
N LEU A 50 7.28 5.75 -5.02
CA LEU A 50 6.01 6.27 -4.50
C LEU A 50 5.40 7.40 -5.33
N GLY A 51 6.13 7.93 -6.32
CA GLY A 51 5.62 9.01 -7.16
C GLY A 51 4.44 8.56 -8.03
N PHE A 52 3.42 9.39 -8.12
CA PHE A 52 2.25 9.19 -8.97
C PHE A 52 1.76 10.55 -9.52
N ASN A 53 0.83 10.53 -10.47
CA ASN A 53 0.24 11.74 -11.02
C ASN A 53 -1.04 12.13 -10.27
N GLU A 54 -1.28 13.43 -10.10
CA GLU A 54 -2.49 13.96 -9.46
C GLU A 54 -3.80 13.43 -10.05
N ILE A 55 -3.81 13.10 -11.34
CA ILE A 55 -4.99 12.51 -11.98
C ILE A 55 -5.34 11.13 -11.40
N GLU A 56 -4.41 10.44 -10.76
CA GLU A 56 -4.63 9.09 -10.23
C GLU A 56 -5.53 9.05 -8.99
N HIS A 57 -5.79 10.19 -8.34
CA HIS A 57 -6.71 10.27 -7.21
C HIS A 57 -8.15 9.82 -7.55
N PRO A 58 -8.86 9.15 -6.60
CA PRO A 58 -8.38 8.69 -5.31
C PRO A 58 -7.51 7.44 -5.42
N ILE A 59 -6.39 7.43 -4.67
CA ILE A 59 -5.38 6.36 -4.76
C ILE A 59 -4.92 5.90 -3.37
N THR A 60 -4.87 4.58 -3.18
CA THR A 60 -4.35 3.90 -2.00
C THR A 60 -2.93 3.37 -2.25
N LEU A 61 -2.02 3.66 -1.34
CA LEU A 61 -0.71 2.99 -1.29
C LEU A 61 -0.83 1.65 -0.59
N GLN A 62 -0.52 0.53 -1.27
CA GLN A 62 -0.42 -0.76 -0.60
C GLN A 62 1.03 -1.09 -0.23
N ILE A 63 1.26 -1.35 1.06
CA ILE A 63 2.56 -1.72 1.62
C ILE A 63 2.54 -3.18 2.05
N ALA A 64 3.66 -3.89 1.87
CA ALA A 64 3.95 -5.16 2.52
C ALA A 64 5.12 -4.98 3.48
N ALA A 65 4.95 -5.37 4.73
CA ALA A 65 5.96 -5.25 5.77
C ALA A 65 6.13 -6.56 6.54
N THR A 66 7.31 -6.75 7.11
CA THR A 66 7.65 -7.92 7.94
C THR A 66 7.45 -7.61 9.42
N THR A 67 7.72 -6.37 9.83
CA THR A 67 7.66 -5.93 11.23
C THR A 67 6.81 -4.65 11.37
N PRO A 68 6.24 -4.40 12.56
CA PRO A 68 5.55 -3.15 12.86
C PRO A 68 6.43 -1.92 12.68
N GLU A 69 7.72 -2.01 13.01
CA GLU A 69 8.70 -0.94 12.88
C GLU A 69 8.92 -0.57 11.41
N ASP A 70 9.12 -1.58 10.53
CA ASP A 70 9.27 -1.34 9.09
C ASP A 70 8.00 -0.70 8.51
N ALA A 71 6.82 -1.13 8.96
CA ALA A 71 5.55 -0.54 8.54
C ALA A 71 5.44 0.93 8.96
N TYR A 72 5.80 1.27 10.19
CA TYR A 72 5.83 2.64 10.71
C TYR A 72 6.75 3.54 9.87
N GLU A 73 8.00 3.14 9.70
CA GLU A 73 9.01 3.92 8.99
C GLU A 73 8.65 4.11 7.50
N ALA A 74 8.07 3.08 6.86
CA ALA A 74 7.63 3.16 5.48
C ALA A 74 6.47 4.17 5.33
N VAL A 75 5.49 4.15 6.24
CA VAL A 75 4.38 5.12 6.25
C VAL A 75 4.90 6.53 6.50
N LEU A 76 5.81 6.72 7.45
CA LEU A 76 6.41 8.02 7.74
C LEU A 76 7.12 8.60 6.50
N LYS A 77 7.85 7.79 5.75
CA LYS A 77 8.45 8.21 4.47
C LYS A 77 7.41 8.52 3.38
N ALA A 78 6.27 7.81 3.40
CA ALA A 78 5.21 8.00 2.42
C ALA A 78 4.35 9.25 2.68
N GLU A 79 4.41 9.86 3.88
CA GLU A 79 3.57 11.00 4.24
C GLU A 79 3.72 12.22 3.31
N ARG A 80 4.89 12.42 2.74
CA ARG A 80 5.12 13.52 1.78
C ARG A 80 4.42 13.32 0.43
N PHE A 81 3.94 12.09 0.16
CA PHE A 81 3.17 11.76 -1.02
C PHE A 81 1.69 11.78 -0.64
N ASN A 82 0.88 12.50 -1.35
CA ASN A 82 -0.50 12.78 -0.99
C ASN A 82 -1.46 11.62 -1.30
N TYR A 83 -1.14 10.39 -0.87
CA TYR A 83 -2.07 9.27 -0.97
C TYR A 83 -3.34 9.50 -0.14
N ASP A 84 -4.48 9.02 -0.63
CA ASP A 84 -5.77 9.16 0.07
C ASP A 84 -5.92 8.14 1.20
N GLU A 85 -5.27 6.98 1.07
CA GLU A 85 -5.33 5.86 2.01
C GLU A 85 -4.02 5.07 1.96
N ILE A 86 -3.68 4.40 3.06
CA ILE A 86 -2.58 3.44 3.11
C ILE A 86 -3.13 2.09 3.55
N ASN A 87 -2.76 1.05 2.81
CA ASN A 87 -3.20 -0.32 3.04
C ASN A 87 -2.02 -1.22 3.35
N ILE A 88 -2.16 -2.13 4.31
CA ILE A 88 -1.19 -3.18 4.59
C ILE A 88 -1.64 -4.50 3.98
N ASN A 89 -0.76 -5.14 3.20
CA ASN A 89 -1.05 -6.42 2.56
C ASN A 89 -0.93 -7.57 3.57
N VAL A 90 -2.04 -8.29 3.76
CA VAL A 90 -2.12 -9.49 4.62
C VAL A 90 -2.64 -10.70 3.82
N GLY A 91 -2.79 -10.56 2.50
CA GLY A 91 -3.47 -11.55 1.67
C GLY A 91 -2.64 -12.20 0.56
N CYS A 92 -1.52 -11.62 0.15
CA CYS A 92 -0.74 -12.14 -0.98
C CYS A 92 -0.14 -13.52 -0.65
N PRO A 93 -0.51 -14.59 -1.39
CA PRO A 93 -0.06 -15.95 -1.09
C PRO A 93 1.25 -16.34 -1.80
N SER A 94 1.84 -15.43 -2.60
CA SER A 94 3.03 -15.80 -3.39
C SER A 94 4.21 -16.21 -2.50
N ASP A 95 5.00 -17.20 -2.93
CA ASP A 95 6.15 -17.71 -2.18
C ASP A 95 7.19 -16.63 -1.88
N LYS A 96 7.35 -15.65 -2.79
CA LYS A 96 8.26 -14.51 -2.56
C LYS A 96 7.80 -13.61 -1.41
N VAL A 97 6.50 -13.50 -1.19
CA VAL A 97 5.91 -12.65 -0.16
C VAL A 97 5.80 -13.42 1.15
N SER A 98 5.13 -14.56 1.14
CA SER A 98 4.91 -15.39 2.34
C SER A 98 6.22 -16.01 2.87
N GLY A 99 7.15 -16.39 2.01
CA GLY A 99 8.48 -16.83 2.40
C GLY A 99 9.34 -15.75 3.09
N ASN A 100 8.97 -14.47 2.94
CA ASN A 100 9.56 -13.35 3.65
C ASN A 100 8.69 -12.85 4.82
N MET A 101 7.80 -13.67 5.35
CA MET A 101 6.92 -13.36 6.49
C MET A 101 6.03 -12.13 6.26
N MET A 102 5.53 -11.96 5.05
CA MET A 102 4.61 -10.90 4.64
C MET A 102 3.36 -11.49 3.98
N GLY A 103 2.39 -10.66 3.67
CA GLY A 103 1.18 -11.09 2.96
C GLY A 103 0.39 -12.14 3.73
N ALA A 104 -0.01 -13.23 3.06
CA ALA A 104 -0.84 -14.28 3.67
C ALA A 104 -0.20 -14.96 4.89
N TYR A 105 1.12 -14.94 5.03
CA TYR A 105 1.81 -15.43 6.23
C TYR A 105 1.29 -14.73 7.51
N LEU A 106 1.00 -13.44 7.42
CA LEU A 106 0.54 -12.63 8.56
C LEU A 106 -0.87 -13.02 9.04
N MET A 107 -1.67 -13.74 8.24
CA MET A 107 -2.98 -14.23 8.69
C MET A 107 -2.89 -15.15 9.92
N ALA A 108 -1.76 -15.84 10.09
CA ALA A 108 -1.51 -16.69 11.25
C ALA A 108 -1.14 -15.90 12.52
N PHE A 109 -0.90 -14.59 12.40
CA PHE A 109 -0.39 -13.73 13.47
C PHE A 109 -1.20 -12.42 13.55
N PRO A 110 -2.49 -12.47 13.90
CA PRO A 110 -3.36 -11.29 13.92
C PRO A 110 -2.90 -10.21 14.90
N GLU A 111 -2.22 -10.59 15.97
CA GLU A 111 -1.61 -9.67 16.94
C GLU A 111 -0.48 -8.83 16.31
N VAL A 112 0.29 -9.41 15.39
CA VAL A 112 1.34 -8.68 14.65
C VAL A 112 0.70 -7.69 13.69
N VAL A 113 -0.38 -8.09 13.01
CA VAL A 113 -1.13 -7.20 12.11
C VAL A 113 -1.74 -6.03 12.90
N ALA A 114 -2.32 -6.30 14.07
CA ALA A 114 -2.87 -5.28 14.94
C ALA A 114 -1.81 -4.27 15.39
N GLU A 115 -0.62 -4.75 15.73
CA GLU A 115 0.51 -3.88 16.09
C GLU A 115 1.00 -3.08 14.88
N MET A 116 1.12 -3.69 13.69
CA MET A 116 1.45 -2.97 12.45
C MET A 116 0.48 -1.81 12.21
N VAL A 117 -0.83 -2.07 12.26
CA VAL A 117 -1.86 -1.03 12.08
C VAL A 117 -1.74 0.06 13.14
N THR A 118 -1.47 -0.31 14.38
CA THR A 118 -1.25 0.64 15.49
C THR A 118 -0.07 1.56 15.21
N GLN A 119 1.05 1.00 14.81
CA GLN A 119 2.24 1.77 14.46
C GLN A 119 2.02 2.65 13.22
N MET A 120 1.39 2.12 12.18
CA MET A 120 1.05 2.90 10.98
C MET A 120 0.18 4.12 11.32
N LYS A 121 -0.83 3.95 12.19
CA LYS A 121 -1.69 5.06 12.66
C LYS A 121 -0.95 6.12 13.46
N ARG A 122 0.18 5.80 14.06
CA ARG A 122 1.03 6.79 14.74
C ARG A 122 1.86 7.61 13.75
N ALA A 123 2.12 7.06 12.56
CA ALA A 123 2.92 7.70 11.53
C ALA A 123 2.08 8.63 10.61
N THR A 124 0.76 8.47 10.59
CA THR A 124 -0.12 9.22 9.66
C THR A 124 -1.51 9.44 10.24
N ASN A 125 -2.18 10.50 9.76
CA ASN A 125 -3.61 10.73 9.99
C ASN A 125 -4.49 10.16 8.86
N LYS A 126 -3.90 9.61 7.81
CA LYS A 126 -4.64 8.99 6.70
C LYS A 126 -5.36 7.72 7.16
N PRO A 127 -6.46 7.34 6.49
CA PRO A 127 -7.08 6.03 6.70
C PRO A 127 -6.06 4.90 6.51
N ILE A 128 -6.08 3.94 7.45
CA ILE A 128 -5.30 2.70 7.35
C ILE A 128 -6.29 1.56 7.19
N THR A 129 -6.06 0.74 6.16
CA THR A 129 -6.86 -0.46 5.85
C THR A 129 -6.00 -1.72 5.75
N VAL A 130 -6.65 -2.88 5.78
CA VAL A 130 -5.99 -4.20 5.74
C VAL A 130 -6.58 -5.02 4.60
#